data_68798c6ab7997079793d11d29b2eca69
#
_entry.id   68798c6ab7997079793d11d29b2eca69
#
_cell.length_a   1.000
_cell.length_b   1.000
_cell.length_c   1.000
_cell.angle_alpha   90.00
_cell.angle_beta   90.00
_cell.angle_gamma   90.00
#
_symmetry.space_group_name_H-M   'P 1'
#
loop_
_entity.id
_entity.type
_entity.pdbx_description
1 polymer ?
#
loop_
_entity_poly.entity_id
_entity_poly.type
_entity_poly.pdbx_seq_one_letter_code
_entity_poly.pdbx_strand_id
1 'polypeptide(L)'
;EIIVGKVPVYYVFTSYMCYMSLTLVFALMLYGVVIKQFSRVSLFFIAGAITSVLTSCLFRYVFDMEITYSMLLALAIGFWLTAILELFMVKRRFSESSNRFRQVLRYFKQYWRLVLSDFLYIFGLFCHNFVFWTVPWRMEIANTYVCNQPYDMATCLGMFTNLSATVL
;
A
#
# COMPACT_ATOMS: atom_id res chain seq x y z
N GLU A 1 -13.44 -8.54 19.50
CA GLU A 1 -14.89 -8.09 19.54
C GLU A 1 -15.05 -6.58 19.50
N ILE A 2 -14.08 -5.79 19.97
CA ILE A 2 -14.23 -4.33 20.10
C ILE A 2 -14.13 -3.59 18.74
N ILE A 3 -13.45 -4.16 17.77
CA ILE A 3 -13.20 -3.50 16.47
C ILE A 3 -13.95 -4.17 15.31
N VAL A 4 -14.34 -5.43 15.42
CA VAL A 4 -14.86 -6.24 14.30
C VAL A 4 -16.38 -6.43 14.32
N GLY A 5 -17.08 -6.00 15.38
CA GLY A 5 -18.47 -6.36 15.64
C GLY A 5 -19.55 -5.83 14.69
N LYS A 6 -19.24 -4.95 13.73
CA LYS A 6 -20.23 -4.41 12.77
C LYS A 6 -19.77 -4.43 11.31
N VAL A 7 -18.56 -4.91 11.06
CA VAL A 7 -17.97 -4.87 9.72
C VAL A 7 -18.28 -6.18 8.99
N PRO A 8 -18.81 -6.16 7.77
CA PRO A 8 -18.96 -7.35 6.97
C PRO A 8 -17.61 -8.04 6.75
N VAL A 9 -17.54 -9.34 6.97
CA VAL A 9 -16.29 -10.15 6.90
C VAL A 9 -15.59 -9.99 5.55
N TYR A 10 -16.34 -9.81 4.47
CA TYR A 10 -15.78 -9.62 3.13
C TYR A 10 -15.00 -8.32 2.98
N TYR A 11 -15.41 -7.22 3.65
CA TYR A 11 -14.65 -5.96 3.68
C TYR A 11 -13.31 -6.13 4.40
N VAL A 12 -13.32 -6.79 5.56
CA VAL A 12 -12.11 -7.05 6.34
C VAL A 12 -11.14 -7.90 5.54
N PHE A 13 -11.62 -8.96 4.92
CA PHE A 13 -10.81 -9.85 4.10
C PHE A 13 -10.20 -9.11 2.89
N THR A 14 -11.00 -8.34 2.16
CA THR A 14 -10.53 -7.58 0.99
C THR A 14 -9.52 -6.49 1.38
N SER A 15 -9.75 -5.80 2.51
CA SER A 15 -8.80 -4.81 3.05
C SER A 15 -7.47 -5.45 3.42
N TYR A 16 -7.51 -6.62 4.06
CA TYR A 16 -6.32 -7.37 4.41
C TYR A 16 -5.55 -7.83 3.16
N MET A 17 -6.24 -8.34 2.15
CA MET A 17 -5.64 -8.72 0.87
C MET A 17 -5.02 -7.51 0.15
N CYS A 18 -5.68 -6.36 0.18
CA CYS A 18 -5.16 -5.11 -0.37
C CYS A 18 -3.88 -4.66 0.37
N TYR A 19 -3.88 -4.70 1.70
CA TYR A 19 -2.72 -4.36 2.51
C TYR A 19 -1.54 -5.30 2.23
N MET A 20 -1.78 -6.62 2.16
CA MET A 20 -0.75 -7.61 1.86
C MET A 20 -0.15 -7.41 0.47
N SER A 21 -0.97 -7.17 -0.55
CA SER A 21 -0.50 -6.91 -1.91
C SER A 21 0.34 -5.63 -1.97
N LEU A 22 -0.11 -4.56 -1.31
CA LEU A 22 0.62 -3.30 -1.24
C LEU A 22 1.99 -3.47 -0.57
N THR A 23 2.04 -4.15 0.58
CA THR A 23 3.30 -4.44 1.29
C THR A 23 4.25 -5.25 0.42
N LEU A 24 3.73 -6.24 -0.33
CA LEU A 24 4.52 -7.06 -1.24
C LEU A 24 5.09 -6.24 -2.40
N VAL A 25 4.28 -5.36 -3.01
CA VAL A 25 4.72 -4.45 -4.08
C VAL A 25 5.87 -3.57 -3.57
N PHE A 26 5.74 -2.91 -2.42
CA PHE A 26 6.81 -2.08 -1.88
C PHE A 26 8.08 -2.89 -1.57
N ALA A 27 7.95 -4.10 -1.03
CA ALA A 27 9.09 -4.97 -0.78
C ALA A 27 9.82 -5.37 -2.08
N LEU A 28 9.07 -5.70 -3.13
CA LEU A 28 9.63 -6.08 -4.44
C LEU A 28 10.20 -4.87 -5.19
N MET A 29 9.59 -3.69 -5.06
CA MET A 29 10.10 -2.44 -5.63
C MET A 29 11.54 -2.15 -5.17
N LEU A 30 11.89 -2.44 -3.91
CA LEU A 30 13.26 -2.25 -3.41
C LEU A 30 14.28 -3.04 -4.22
N TYR A 31 13.95 -4.26 -4.65
CA TYR A 31 14.81 -5.05 -5.54
C TYR A 31 14.91 -4.42 -6.94
N GLY A 32 13.82 -3.87 -7.46
CA GLY A 32 13.80 -3.12 -8.73
C GLY A 32 14.73 -1.91 -8.71
N VAL A 33 14.73 -1.17 -7.60
CA VAL A 33 15.64 -0.02 -7.36
C VAL A 33 17.10 -0.48 -7.34
N VAL A 34 17.41 -1.55 -6.63
CA VAL A 34 18.79 -2.11 -6.56
C VAL A 34 19.29 -2.54 -7.95
N ILE A 35 18.41 -3.09 -8.80
CA ILE A 35 18.76 -3.50 -10.17
C ILE A 35 18.82 -2.29 -11.12
N LYS A 36 18.44 -1.09 -10.69
CA LYS A 36 18.37 0.14 -11.50
C LYS A 36 17.40 0.02 -12.70
N GLN A 37 16.36 -0.78 -12.60
CA GLN A 37 15.36 -0.95 -13.64
C GLN A 37 14.08 -0.12 -13.38
N PHE A 38 14.27 1.16 -13.11
CA PHE A 38 13.19 2.09 -12.76
C PHE A 38 12.06 2.12 -13.80
N SER A 39 12.41 2.13 -15.10
CA SER A 39 11.40 2.18 -16.18
C SER A 39 10.46 0.97 -16.17
N ARG A 40 10.97 -0.22 -15.85
CA ARG A 40 10.11 -1.43 -15.77
C ARG A 40 9.21 -1.40 -14.55
N VAL A 41 9.74 -0.99 -13.40
CA VAL A 41 8.94 -0.84 -12.18
C VAL A 41 7.81 0.17 -12.41
N SER A 42 8.12 1.34 -12.98
CA SER A 42 7.10 2.35 -13.33
C SER A 42 6.05 1.81 -14.31
N LEU A 43 6.47 1.03 -15.31
CA LEU A 43 5.55 0.44 -16.28
C LEU A 43 4.61 -0.58 -15.62
N PHE A 44 5.08 -1.38 -14.68
CA PHE A 44 4.25 -2.32 -13.92
C PHE A 44 3.24 -1.60 -13.03
N PHE A 45 3.65 -0.49 -12.40
CA PHE A 45 2.72 0.36 -11.64
C PHE A 45 1.62 0.96 -12.53
N ILE A 46 1.98 1.47 -13.70
CA ILE A 46 1.00 1.99 -14.67
C ILE A 46 0.04 0.89 -15.11
N ALA A 47 0.55 -0.29 -15.42
CA ALA A 47 -0.28 -1.44 -15.79
C ALA A 47 -1.24 -1.83 -14.66
N GLY A 48 -0.76 -1.87 -13.41
CA GLY A 48 -1.59 -2.13 -12.22
C GLY A 48 -2.66 -1.06 -12.01
N ALA A 49 -2.30 0.22 -12.18
CA ALA A 49 -3.25 1.33 -12.05
C ALA A 49 -4.35 1.28 -13.13
N ILE A 50 -3.98 1.06 -14.39
CA ILE A 50 -4.95 0.91 -15.49
C ILE A 50 -5.88 -0.27 -15.22
N THR A 51 -5.34 -1.41 -14.80
CA THR A 51 -6.15 -2.60 -14.46
C THR A 51 -7.10 -2.30 -13.30
N SER A 52 -6.64 -1.60 -12.27
CA SER A 52 -7.49 -1.20 -11.14
C SER A 52 -8.67 -0.33 -11.59
N VAL A 53 -8.42 0.68 -12.42
CA VAL A 53 -9.50 1.56 -12.94
C VAL A 53 -10.49 0.76 -13.79
N LEU A 54 -10.00 -0.06 -14.73
CA LEU A 54 -10.87 -0.87 -15.59
C LEU A 54 -11.72 -1.86 -14.79
N THR A 55 -11.12 -2.52 -13.80
CA THR A 55 -11.81 -3.47 -12.93
C THR A 55 -12.85 -2.78 -12.05
N SER A 56 -12.54 -1.57 -11.54
CA SER A 56 -13.49 -0.77 -10.75
C SER A 56 -14.71 -0.38 -11.59
N CYS A 57 -14.51 0.07 -12.82
CA CYS A 57 -15.60 0.37 -13.75
C CYS A 57 -16.43 -0.87 -14.06
N LEU A 58 -15.77 -2.00 -14.32
CA LEU A 58 -16.47 -3.26 -14.61
C LEU A 58 -17.32 -3.71 -13.43
N PHE A 59 -16.80 -3.70 -12.21
CA PHE A 59 -17.55 -4.08 -11.03
C PHE A 59 -18.73 -3.15 -10.75
N ARG A 60 -18.56 -1.86 -11.02
CA ARG A 60 -19.63 -0.88 -10.83
C ARG A 60 -20.75 -1.02 -11.87
N TYR A 61 -20.38 -1.10 -13.17
CA TYR A 61 -21.36 -1.04 -14.26
C TYR A 61 -21.97 -2.40 -14.63
N VAL A 62 -21.24 -3.50 -14.44
CA VAL A 62 -21.69 -4.84 -14.80
C VAL A 62 -22.29 -5.58 -13.63
N PHE A 63 -21.69 -5.46 -12.44
CA PHE A 63 -22.11 -6.20 -11.24
C PHE A 63 -22.93 -5.37 -10.24
N ASP A 64 -23.13 -4.09 -10.51
CA ASP A 64 -23.90 -3.16 -9.66
C ASP A 64 -23.48 -3.14 -8.17
N MET A 65 -22.17 -3.35 -7.92
CA MET A 65 -21.60 -3.39 -6.59
C MET A 65 -21.54 -2.01 -5.93
N GLU A 66 -21.51 -1.97 -4.61
CA GLU A 66 -21.28 -0.73 -3.87
C GLU A 66 -19.96 -0.08 -4.30
N ILE A 67 -19.98 1.23 -4.52
CA ILE A 67 -18.82 2.00 -5.02
C ILE A 67 -17.58 1.77 -4.16
N THR A 68 -17.71 1.84 -2.84
CA THR A 68 -16.61 1.68 -1.89
C THR A 68 -15.97 0.30 -1.97
N TYR A 69 -16.79 -0.74 -2.04
CA TYR A 69 -16.30 -2.13 -2.14
C TYR A 69 -15.67 -2.42 -3.50
N SER A 70 -16.31 -1.94 -4.57
CA SER A 70 -15.80 -2.04 -5.95
C SER A 70 -14.40 -1.42 -6.08
N MET A 71 -14.20 -0.22 -5.53
CA MET A 71 -12.90 0.45 -5.52
C MET A 71 -11.83 -0.30 -4.73
N LEU A 72 -12.19 -0.80 -3.54
CA LEU A 72 -11.27 -1.53 -2.68
C LEU A 72 -10.83 -2.86 -3.33
N LEU A 73 -11.78 -3.60 -3.90
CA LEU A 73 -11.49 -4.87 -4.58
C LEU A 73 -10.64 -4.64 -5.84
N ALA A 74 -10.97 -3.61 -6.62
CA ALA A 74 -10.22 -3.23 -7.81
C ALA A 74 -8.78 -2.82 -7.49
N LEU A 75 -8.56 -2.06 -6.42
CA LEU A 75 -7.23 -1.73 -5.92
C LEU A 75 -6.45 -2.98 -5.53
N ALA A 76 -7.07 -3.91 -4.80
CA ALA A 76 -6.44 -5.16 -4.42
C ALA A 76 -5.98 -5.94 -5.66
N ILE A 77 -6.84 -6.07 -6.69
CA ILE A 77 -6.50 -6.76 -7.94
C ILE A 77 -5.35 -6.06 -8.67
N GLY A 78 -5.37 -4.73 -8.78
CA GLY A 78 -4.31 -3.95 -9.41
C GLY A 78 -2.96 -4.12 -8.72
N PHE A 79 -2.92 -4.07 -7.39
CA PHE A 79 -1.68 -4.30 -6.64
C PHE A 79 -1.19 -5.75 -6.71
N TRP A 80 -2.08 -6.73 -6.71
CA TRP A 80 -1.69 -8.13 -6.91
C TRP A 80 -1.08 -8.35 -8.28
N LEU A 81 -1.65 -7.76 -9.33
CA LEU A 81 -1.06 -7.82 -10.68
C LEU A 81 0.33 -7.21 -10.70
N THR A 82 0.50 -6.00 -10.12
CA THR A 82 1.81 -5.34 -10.01
C THR A 82 2.82 -6.22 -9.26
N ALA A 83 2.42 -6.79 -8.12
CA ALA A 83 3.27 -7.68 -7.32
C ALA A 83 3.72 -8.93 -8.10
N ILE A 84 2.82 -9.53 -8.88
CA ILE A 84 3.13 -10.71 -9.70
C ILE A 84 4.13 -10.35 -10.81
N LEU A 85 3.95 -9.21 -11.48
CA LEU A 85 4.85 -8.75 -12.53
C LEU A 85 6.25 -8.44 -11.96
N GLU A 86 6.32 -7.77 -10.81
CA GLU A 86 7.58 -7.48 -10.12
C GLU A 86 8.25 -8.77 -9.64
N LEU A 87 7.50 -9.71 -9.05
CA LEU A 87 8.02 -11.00 -8.61
C LEU A 87 8.61 -11.79 -9.78
N PHE A 88 7.95 -11.76 -10.94
CA PHE A 88 8.44 -12.42 -12.15
C PHE A 88 9.76 -11.78 -12.62
N MET A 89 9.85 -10.45 -12.59
CA MET A 89 11.07 -9.71 -12.92
C MET A 89 12.23 -10.07 -11.98
N VAL A 90 11.97 -10.09 -10.67
CA VAL A 90 12.96 -10.44 -9.64
C VAL A 90 13.43 -11.88 -9.80
N LYS A 91 12.51 -12.85 -9.95
CA LYS A 91 12.84 -14.26 -10.16
C LYS A 91 13.69 -14.49 -11.42
N ARG A 92 13.36 -13.79 -12.50
CA ARG A 92 14.14 -13.90 -13.74
C ARG A 92 15.57 -13.38 -13.62
N ARG A 93 15.78 -12.41 -12.72
CA ARG A 93 17.10 -11.79 -12.52
C ARG A 93 17.94 -12.51 -11.47
N PHE A 94 17.30 -12.99 -10.42
CA PHE A 94 17.92 -13.71 -9.30
C PHE A 94 17.52 -15.18 -9.39
N SER A 95 18.22 -15.96 -10.22
CA SER A 95 17.97 -17.40 -10.35
C SER A 95 18.50 -18.23 -9.18
N GLU A 96 19.53 -17.71 -8.48
CA GLU A 96 20.11 -18.35 -7.31
C GLU A 96 19.61 -17.70 -6.02
N SER A 97 18.90 -18.46 -5.21
CA SER A 97 18.45 -18.04 -3.88
C SER A 97 19.38 -18.58 -2.81
N SER A 98 19.98 -17.69 -2.03
CA SER A 98 20.78 -18.06 -0.87
C SER A 98 19.90 -18.14 0.37
N ASN A 99 19.85 -19.28 1.03
CA ASN A 99 19.05 -19.50 2.24
C ASN A 99 19.71 -18.96 3.53
N ARG A 100 20.58 -17.94 3.40
CA ARG A 100 21.38 -17.42 4.52
C ARG A 100 20.71 -16.27 5.27
N PHE A 101 19.50 -16.50 5.80
CA PHE A 101 18.74 -15.52 6.60
C PHE A 101 19.51 -14.98 7.81
N ARG A 102 20.48 -15.74 8.36
CA ARG A 102 21.29 -15.33 9.51
C ARG A 102 22.13 -14.09 9.22
N GLN A 103 22.56 -13.88 7.97
CA GLN A 103 23.32 -12.67 7.59
C GLN A 103 22.41 -11.45 7.60
N VAL A 104 21.19 -11.56 7.09
CA VAL A 104 20.19 -10.48 7.07
C VAL A 104 19.87 -10.03 8.50
N LEU A 105 19.61 -10.99 9.40
CA LEU A 105 19.36 -10.69 10.81
C LEU A 105 20.57 -10.01 11.51
N ARG A 106 21.79 -10.36 11.12
CA ARG A 106 23.01 -9.70 11.64
C ARG A 106 23.06 -8.24 11.18
N TYR A 107 22.76 -7.93 9.92
CA TYR A 107 22.69 -6.55 9.42
C TYR A 107 21.59 -5.76 10.13
N PHE A 108 20.41 -6.35 10.33
CA PHE A 108 19.34 -5.70 11.08
C PHE A 108 19.74 -5.34 12.49
N LYS A 109 20.46 -6.23 13.19
CA LYS A 109 20.99 -6.00 14.53
C LYS A 109 22.12 -4.94 14.53
N GLN A 110 22.92 -4.89 13.48
CA GLN A 110 24.01 -3.92 13.36
C GLN A 110 23.50 -2.50 13.11
N TYR A 111 22.46 -2.36 12.29
CA TYR A 111 21.89 -1.07 11.86
C TYR A 111 20.54 -0.74 12.50
N TRP A 112 20.23 -1.35 13.64
CA TRP A 112 18.94 -1.17 14.30
C TRP A 112 18.60 0.30 14.61
N ARG A 113 19.60 1.13 14.89
CA ARG A 113 19.42 2.57 15.13
C ARG A 113 18.91 3.30 13.89
N LEU A 114 19.41 2.93 12.73
CA LEU A 114 18.97 3.51 11.45
C LEU A 114 17.53 3.10 11.17
N VAL A 115 17.21 1.81 11.33
CA VAL A 115 15.84 1.29 11.17
C VAL A 115 14.88 1.97 12.14
N LEU A 116 15.28 2.17 13.39
CA LEU A 116 14.46 2.86 14.39
C LEU A 116 14.28 4.34 14.03
N SER A 117 15.30 5.01 13.53
CA SER A 117 15.22 6.40 13.07
C SER A 117 14.23 6.55 11.91
N ASP A 118 14.31 5.68 10.90
CA ASP A 118 13.39 5.69 9.77
C ASP A 118 11.94 5.35 10.20
N PHE A 119 11.80 4.38 11.09
CA PHE A 119 10.49 4.05 11.66
C PHE A 119 9.88 5.23 12.41
N LEU A 120 10.64 5.90 13.27
CA LEU A 120 10.19 7.06 14.04
C LEU A 120 9.88 8.26 13.13
N TYR A 121 10.64 8.43 12.05
CA TYR A 121 10.37 9.46 11.05
C TYR A 121 9.04 9.22 10.35
N ILE A 122 8.80 8.01 9.84
CA ILE A 122 7.54 7.64 9.19
C ILE A 122 6.39 7.71 10.18
N PHE A 123 6.58 7.19 11.41
CA PHE A 123 5.57 7.28 12.47
C PHE A 123 5.24 8.74 12.79
N GLY A 124 6.23 9.63 12.89
CA GLY A 124 6.03 11.06 13.11
C GLY A 124 5.23 11.74 12.00
N LEU A 125 5.45 11.34 10.73
CA LEU A 125 4.69 11.85 9.60
C LEU A 125 3.20 11.46 9.64
N PHE A 126 2.87 10.31 10.22
CA PHE A 126 1.50 9.79 10.21
C PHE A 126 0.80 9.83 11.59
N CYS A 127 1.52 10.08 12.69
CA CYS A 127 0.96 10.03 14.03
C CYS A 127 -0.19 11.04 14.24
N HIS A 128 -0.14 12.17 13.55
CA HIS A 128 -1.20 13.18 13.61
C HIS A 128 -2.53 12.67 13.01
N ASN A 129 -2.52 11.79 12.02
CA ASN A 129 -3.73 11.18 11.47
C ASN A 129 -4.46 10.35 12.53
N PHE A 130 -3.72 9.59 13.36
CA PHE A 130 -4.32 8.83 14.46
C PHE A 130 -5.06 9.72 15.47
N VAL A 131 -4.49 10.91 15.76
CA VAL A 131 -5.14 11.88 16.65
C VAL A 131 -6.44 12.38 16.01
N PHE A 132 -6.44 12.75 14.73
CA PHE A 132 -7.63 13.27 14.05
C PHE A 132 -8.72 12.19 13.83
N TRP A 133 -8.39 10.92 13.79
CA TRP A 133 -9.36 9.83 13.74
C TRP A 133 -10.07 9.59 15.08
N THR A 134 -9.55 10.11 16.19
CA THR A 134 -10.19 9.99 17.52
C THR A 134 -11.11 11.15 17.85
N VAL A 135 -11.10 12.24 17.08
CA VAL A 135 -11.91 13.45 17.31
C VAL A 135 -13.38 13.18 16.98
N PRO A 136 -14.35 13.83 17.65
CA PRO A 136 -15.79 13.64 17.40
C PRO A 136 -16.27 14.00 15.99
N TRP A 137 -15.49 14.75 15.22
CA TRP A 137 -15.80 15.12 13.82
C TRP A 137 -15.35 14.07 12.78
N ARG A 138 -14.98 12.91 13.24
CA ARG A 138 -14.66 11.77 12.36
C ARG A 138 -15.88 11.35 11.57
N MET A 139 -15.67 11.00 10.31
CA MET A 139 -16.68 10.37 9.46
C MET A 139 -16.43 8.86 9.40
N GLU A 140 -17.50 8.10 9.51
CA GLU A 140 -17.44 6.64 9.31
C GLU A 140 -17.94 6.32 7.90
N ILE A 141 -17.08 5.74 7.07
CA ILE A 141 -17.41 5.31 5.72
C ILE A 141 -17.71 3.82 5.75
N ALA A 142 -18.90 3.44 5.27
CA ALA A 142 -19.40 2.06 5.20
C ALA A 142 -19.35 1.32 6.56
N ASN A 143 -19.56 2.05 7.68
CA ASN A 143 -19.46 1.55 9.05
C ASN A 143 -18.14 0.83 9.39
N THR A 144 -17.08 1.08 8.61
CA THR A 144 -15.81 0.32 8.70
C THR A 144 -14.62 1.23 8.84
N TYR A 145 -14.53 2.22 7.97
CA TYR A 145 -13.37 3.10 7.89
C TYR A 145 -13.65 4.43 8.57
N VAL A 146 -12.70 4.86 9.39
CA VAL A 146 -12.74 6.15 10.07
C VAL A 146 -11.85 7.12 9.30
N CYS A 147 -12.36 8.26 8.92
CA CYS A 147 -11.61 9.32 8.27
C CYS A 147 -12.01 10.70 8.79
N ASN A 148 -11.13 11.66 8.62
CA ASN A 148 -11.45 13.09 8.75
C ASN A 148 -11.22 13.74 7.39
N GLN A 149 -12.26 13.77 6.56
CA GLN A 149 -12.18 14.13 5.15
C GLN A 149 -11.38 15.42 4.87
N PRO A 150 -11.66 16.58 5.52
CA PRO A 150 -10.92 17.80 5.23
C PRO A 150 -9.44 17.70 5.61
N TYR A 151 -9.13 16.99 6.70
CA TYR A 151 -7.77 16.83 7.18
C TYR A 151 -6.99 15.81 6.33
N ASP A 152 -7.58 14.66 6.04
CA ASP A 152 -6.95 13.61 5.23
C ASP A 152 -6.68 14.10 3.81
N MET A 153 -7.59 14.93 3.22
CA MET A 153 -7.34 15.59 1.93
C MET A 153 -6.19 16.59 1.99
N ALA A 154 -6.13 17.42 3.03
CA ALA A 154 -5.04 18.39 3.20
C ALA A 154 -3.68 17.67 3.37
N THR A 155 -3.65 16.59 4.15
CA THR A 155 -2.45 15.76 4.34
C THR A 155 -2.02 15.10 3.03
N CYS A 156 -2.96 14.57 2.26
CA CYS A 156 -2.70 13.96 0.95
C CYS A 156 -2.08 14.98 -0.02
N LEU A 157 -2.64 16.18 -0.11
CA LEU A 157 -2.08 17.26 -0.93
C LEU A 157 -0.68 17.67 -0.46
N GLY A 158 -0.46 17.79 0.85
CA GLY A 158 0.84 18.06 1.44
C GLY A 158 1.89 17.00 1.09
N MET A 159 1.49 15.72 1.07
CA MET A 159 2.38 14.63 0.65
C MET A 159 2.73 14.70 -0.83
N PHE A 160 1.76 15.02 -1.71
CA PHE A 160 2.03 15.20 -3.15
C PHE A 160 2.99 16.34 -3.42
N THR A 161 2.85 17.46 -2.72
CA THR A 161 3.78 18.60 -2.86
C THR A 161 5.18 18.24 -2.38
N ASN A 162 5.29 17.46 -1.29
CA ASN A 162 6.58 17.00 -0.78
C ASN A 162 7.26 16.00 -1.72
N LEU A 163 6.50 15.09 -2.33
CA LEU A 163 6.98 14.17 -3.36
C LEU A 163 7.51 14.92 -4.59
N SER A 164 6.78 15.94 -5.06
CA SER A 164 7.23 16.74 -6.21
C SER A 164 8.51 17.51 -5.93
N ALA A 165 8.70 17.99 -4.69
CA ALA A 165 9.94 18.67 -4.28
C ALA A 165 11.15 17.72 -4.17
N THR A 166 10.94 16.42 -3.95
CA THR A 166 12.04 15.43 -3.88
C THR A 166 12.47 14.90 -5.25
N VAL A 167 11.68 15.14 -6.30
CA VAL A 167 11.96 14.69 -7.68
C VAL A 167 12.71 15.76 -8.49
N LEU A 168 12.66 17.01 -8.07
CA LEU A 168 13.40 18.15 -8.65
C LEU A 168 14.80 18.25 -8.06
#